data_edc9e57cccfc8808c0ee2d3d2dc9b0a7
#
_entry.id   edc9e57cccfc8808c0ee2d3d2dc9b0a7
#
_cell.length_a   1.000
_cell.length_b   1.000
_cell.length_c   1.000
_cell.angle_alpha   90.00
_cell.angle_beta   90.00
_cell.angle_gamma   90.00
#
_symmetry.space_group_name_H-M   'P 1'
#
loop_
_entity.id
_entity.type
_entity.pdbx_description
1 polymer ?
#
loop_
_entity_poly.entity_id
_entity_poly.type
_entity_poly.pdbx_seq_one_letter_code
_entity_poly.pdbx_strand_id
1 'polypeptide(L)'
;LKSQAPFDMEREKREPLWGDRSYRAIPRGSAAKDIQVRHLHINTAYIEQDINVMLPLERMAEFEQEGVIGRLADTHYSFYGFQWENLDFIREAIAPMAVQMQAEGAGAALLTPA
;
A
#
# COMPACT_ATOMS: atom_id res chain seq x y z
N LEU A 1 -8.94 -4.89 13.88
CA LEU A 1 -8.32 -5.13 12.57
C LEU A 1 -7.71 -6.52 12.61
N LYS A 2 -8.14 -7.43 11.72
CA LYS A 2 -7.41 -8.69 11.55
C LYS A 2 -6.00 -8.34 11.07
N SER A 3 -4.98 -8.83 11.78
CA SER A 3 -3.60 -8.73 11.33
C SER A 3 -3.51 -9.33 9.93
N GLN A 4 -3.10 -8.53 8.97
CA GLN A 4 -2.91 -9.01 7.61
C GLN A 4 -1.57 -9.75 7.55
N ALA A 5 -1.54 -10.88 6.85
CA ALA A 5 -0.31 -11.64 6.70
C ALA A 5 0.75 -10.77 6.00
N PRO A 6 2.00 -10.76 6.47
CA PRO A 6 3.08 -10.08 5.79
C PRO A 6 3.36 -10.75 4.43
N PHE A 7 3.98 -9.99 3.52
CA PHE A 7 4.48 -10.54 2.26
C PHE A 7 5.44 -11.71 2.50
N ASP A 8 5.23 -12.83 1.81
CA ASP A 8 6.03 -14.05 1.96
C ASP A 8 7.29 -13.99 1.08
N MET A 9 8.34 -13.38 1.61
CA MET A 9 9.63 -13.24 0.93
C MET A 9 10.29 -14.60 0.61
N GLU A 10 10.04 -15.62 1.40
CA GLU A 10 10.62 -16.95 1.16
C GLU A 10 9.90 -17.67 0.02
N ARG A 11 8.60 -17.47 -0.11
CA ARG A 11 7.86 -17.96 -1.27
C ARG A 11 8.33 -17.28 -2.56
N GLU A 12 8.50 -15.97 -2.56
CA GLU A 12 8.98 -15.25 -3.74
C GLU A 12 10.36 -15.71 -4.19
N LYS A 13 11.27 -15.99 -3.27
CA LYS A 13 12.60 -16.55 -3.60
C LYS A 13 12.50 -17.91 -4.30
N ARG A 14 11.55 -18.76 -3.90
CA ARG A 14 11.35 -20.09 -4.50
C ARG A 14 10.54 -20.04 -5.79
N GLU A 15 9.61 -19.11 -5.88
CA GLU A 15 8.64 -18.95 -6.96
C GLU A 15 8.70 -17.53 -7.53
N PRO A 16 9.75 -17.16 -8.31
CA PRO A 16 9.96 -15.76 -8.75
C PRO A 16 8.81 -15.17 -9.58
N LEU A 17 7.96 -16.01 -10.16
CA LEU A 17 6.79 -15.58 -10.93
C LEU A 17 5.48 -15.62 -10.11
N TRP A 18 5.56 -15.88 -8.80
CA TRP A 18 4.37 -15.98 -7.97
C TRP A 18 3.51 -14.71 -8.02
N GLY A 19 4.10 -13.54 -7.81
CA GLY A 19 3.37 -12.28 -7.73
C GLY A 19 2.29 -12.32 -6.64
N ASP A 20 2.54 -11.71 -5.49
CA ASP A 20 1.55 -11.67 -4.40
C ASP A 20 0.29 -10.89 -4.84
N ARG A 21 -0.83 -11.57 -5.02
CA ARG A 21 -2.11 -10.97 -5.43
C ARG A 21 -2.85 -10.27 -4.30
N SER A 22 -2.38 -10.42 -3.06
CA SER A 22 -3.02 -9.79 -1.91
C SER A 22 -2.64 -8.32 -1.79
N TYR A 23 -3.43 -7.57 -1.03
CA TYR A 23 -3.13 -6.20 -0.66
C TYR A 23 -3.16 -6.04 0.86
N ARG A 24 -2.60 -4.94 1.35
CA ARG A 24 -2.64 -4.55 2.76
C ARG A 24 -3.41 -3.25 2.87
N ALA A 25 -4.43 -3.26 3.72
CA ALA A 25 -5.15 -2.07 4.09
C ALA A 25 -4.43 -1.43 5.29
N ILE A 26 -4.02 -0.19 5.13
CA ILE A 26 -3.29 0.58 6.12
C ILE A 26 -4.24 1.63 6.67
N PRO A 27 -4.64 1.56 7.95
CA PRO A 27 -5.53 2.54 8.54
C PRO A 27 -4.95 3.94 8.51
N ARG A 28 -5.80 4.94 8.27
CA ARG A 28 -5.44 6.35 8.45
C ARG A 28 -4.87 6.56 9.85
N GLY A 29 -3.79 7.31 9.95
CA GLY A 29 -3.11 7.58 11.22
C GLY A 29 -2.16 6.47 11.70
N SER A 30 -1.92 5.43 10.88
CA SER A 30 -0.82 4.49 11.15
C SER A 30 0.51 5.25 11.20
N ALA A 31 1.28 5.03 12.27
CA ALA A 31 2.60 5.64 12.39
C ALA A 31 3.64 4.82 11.60
N ALA A 32 4.70 5.48 11.14
CA ALA A 32 5.79 4.83 10.40
C ALA A 32 6.35 3.60 11.13
N LYS A 33 6.49 3.67 12.45
CA LYS A 33 6.98 2.57 13.31
C LYS A 33 6.08 1.33 13.32
N ASP A 34 4.82 1.47 12.93
CA ASP A 34 3.82 0.38 12.89
C ASP A 34 3.79 -0.31 11.53
N ILE A 35 4.55 0.20 10.56
CA ILE A 35 4.60 -0.29 9.19
C ILE A 35 5.90 -1.06 8.98
N GLN A 36 5.77 -2.32 8.59
CA GLN A 36 6.91 -3.15 8.23
C GLN A 36 7.07 -3.20 6.70
N VAL A 37 8.23 -2.78 6.22
CA VAL A 37 8.58 -2.88 4.80
C VAL A 37 9.20 -4.22 4.50
N ARG A 38 8.67 -4.92 3.50
CA ARG A 38 9.20 -6.20 3.02
C ARG A 38 9.24 -6.22 1.50
N HIS A 39 10.44 -6.22 0.95
CA HIS A 39 10.67 -6.29 -0.49
C HIS A 39 12.06 -6.85 -0.78
N LEU A 40 12.20 -7.71 -1.81
CA LEU A 40 13.48 -8.34 -2.17
C LEU A 40 14.33 -7.51 -3.14
N HIS A 41 13.71 -6.61 -3.89
CA HIS A 41 14.32 -5.98 -5.06
C HIS A 41 14.54 -4.47 -4.92
N ILE A 42 14.27 -3.89 -3.75
CA ILE A 42 14.52 -2.48 -3.47
C ILE A 42 15.48 -2.31 -2.29
N ASN A 43 16.18 -1.19 -2.27
CA ASN A 43 16.97 -0.81 -1.10
C ASN A 43 16.06 -0.19 -0.04
N THR A 44 15.79 -0.92 1.04
CA THR A 44 14.91 -0.47 2.12
C THR A 44 15.53 0.59 3.03
N ALA A 45 16.85 0.82 2.96
CA ALA A 45 17.54 1.74 3.86
C ALA A 45 16.98 3.18 3.86
N TYR A 46 16.55 3.67 2.71
CA TYR A 46 15.94 5.01 2.61
C TYR A 46 14.54 5.04 3.23
N ILE A 47 13.76 3.97 3.06
CA ILE A 47 12.42 3.83 3.61
C ILE A 47 12.47 3.70 5.13
N GLU A 48 13.49 3.02 5.65
CA GLU A 48 13.74 2.88 7.10
C GLU A 48 14.13 4.23 7.75
N GLN A 49 14.73 5.14 7.00
CA GLN A 49 15.02 6.50 7.45
C GLN A 49 13.79 7.39 7.36
N ASP A 50 13.04 7.33 6.26
CA ASP A 50 11.82 8.10 6.05
C ASP A 50 10.83 7.31 5.19
N ILE A 51 9.75 6.84 5.82
CA ILE A 51 8.70 6.08 5.12
C ILE A 51 8.02 6.89 4.01
N ASN A 52 8.05 8.22 4.12
CA ASN A 52 7.38 9.10 3.15
C ASN A 52 7.98 9.02 1.75
N VAL A 53 9.20 8.49 1.57
CA VAL A 53 9.78 8.27 0.22
C VAL A 53 9.03 7.21 -0.58
N MET A 54 8.29 6.33 0.09
CA MET A 54 7.50 5.28 -0.53
C MET A 54 6.00 5.41 -0.23
N LEU A 55 5.67 5.68 1.03
CA LEU A 55 4.30 5.78 1.51
C LEU A 55 4.13 7.11 2.26
N PRO A 56 3.79 8.20 1.55
CA PRO A 56 3.86 9.57 2.07
C PRO A 56 2.68 9.92 2.99
N LEU A 57 2.38 9.11 4.01
CA LEU A 57 1.23 9.28 4.90
C LEU A 57 1.29 10.60 5.66
N GLU A 58 2.45 10.96 6.19
CA GLU A 58 2.61 12.19 6.96
C GLU A 58 2.51 13.42 6.06
N ARG A 59 3.13 13.38 4.89
CA ARG A 59 3.04 14.48 3.90
C ARG A 59 1.61 14.71 3.43
N MET A 60 0.86 13.63 3.20
CA MET A 60 -0.55 13.72 2.82
C MET A 60 -1.41 14.28 3.96
N ALA A 61 -1.11 13.92 5.21
CA ALA A 61 -1.81 14.48 6.37
C ALA A 61 -1.53 15.98 6.53
N GLU A 62 -0.31 16.43 6.26
CA GLU A 62 0.04 17.86 6.24
C GLU A 62 -0.75 18.60 5.16
N PHE A 63 -0.82 18.06 3.93
CA PHE A 63 -1.60 18.68 2.85
C PHE A 63 -3.09 18.77 3.18
N GLU A 64 -3.64 17.79 3.90
CA GLU A 64 -5.02 17.90 4.41
C GLU A 64 -5.16 19.04 5.44
N GLN A 65 -4.23 19.13 6.38
CA GLN A 65 -4.24 20.20 7.40
C GLN A 65 -4.09 21.60 6.80
N GLU A 66 -3.27 21.72 5.76
CA GLU A 66 -3.05 22.97 5.03
C GLU A 66 -4.18 23.31 4.04
N GLY A 67 -5.14 22.40 3.85
CA GLY A 67 -6.25 22.58 2.91
C GLY A 67 -5.83 22.48 1.44
N VAL A 68 -4.67 21.92 1.14
CA VAL A 68 -4.19 21.66 -0.23
C VAL A 68 -5.00 20.54 -0.87
N ILE A 69 -5.34 19.55 -0.07
CA ILE A 69 -6.26 18.48 -0.45
C ILE A 69 -7.47 18.49 0.48
N GLY A 70 -8.54 17.81 0.06
CA GLY A 70 -9.70 17.57 0.92
C GLY A 70 -9.38 16.53 2.01
N ARG A 71 -10.39 15.77 2.41
CA ARG A 71 -10.21 14.75 3.43
C ARG A 71 -9.45 13.54 2.87
N LEU A 72 -8.46 13.04 3.61
CA LEU A 72 -7.87 11.73 3.36
C LEU A 72 -8.87 10.61 3.66
N ALA A 73 -8.87 9.57 2.86
CA ALA A 73 -9.63 8.35 3.12
C ALA A 73 -9.19 7.67 4.41
N ASP A 74 -10.08 6.87 5.00
CA ASP A 74 -9.79 6.16 6.25
C ASP A 74 -8.84 4.99 6.06
N THR A 75 -8.67 4.55 4.81
CA THR A 75 -7.84 3.41 4.44
C THR A 75 -6.90 3.76 3.30
N HIS A 76 -5.62 3.47 3.49
CA HIS A 76 -4.60 3.45 2.44
C HIS A 76 -4.26 2.01 2.07
N TYR A 77 -3.64 1.80 0.92
CA TYR A 77 -3.41 0.45 0.42
C TYR A 77 -1.97 0.27 -0.05
N SER A 78 -1.43 -0.92 0.19
CA SER A 78 -0.17 -1.36 -0.38
C SER A 78 -0.35 -2.72 -1.03
N PHE A 79 0.23 -2.91 -2.20
CA PHE A 79 0.21 -4.17 -2.94
C PHE A 79 1.54 -4.37 -3.66
N TYR A 80 1.80 -5.61 -4.04
CA TYR A 80 3.00 -5.97 -4.77
C TYR A 80 2.84 -5.63 -6.25
N GLY A 81 3.75 -4.82 -6.81
CA GLY A 81 3.63 -4.29 -8.17
C GLY A 81 3.83 -5.33 -9.28
N PHE A 82 4.66 -6.36 -9.03
CA PHE A 82 4.88 -7.42 -10.00
C PHE A 82 3.73 -8.43 -9.96
N GLN A 83 2.97 -8.53 -11.05
CA GLN A 83 1.85 -9.43 -11.20
C GLN A 83 1.95 -10.18 -12.53
N TRP A 84 2.28 -11.47 -12.47
CA TRP A 84 2.36 -12.31 -13.66
C TRP A 84 0.98 -12.56 -14.28
N GLU A 85 -0.02 -12.84 -13.44
CA GLU A 85 -1.42 -13.06 -13.83
C GLU A 85 -2.27 -11.86 -13.42
N ASN A 86 -2.12 -10.75 -14.14
CA ASN A 86 -2.71 -9.46 -13.78
C ASN A 86 -4.26 -9.45 -13.74
N LEU A 87 -4.95 -10.29 -14.54
CA LEU A 87 -6.41 -10.37 -14.50
C LEU A 87 -6.95 -10.88 -13.16
N ASP A 88 -6.29 -11.86 -12.57
CA ASP A 88 -6.68 -12.36 -11.24
C ASP A 88 -6.35 -11.34 -10.17
N PHE A 89 -5.21 -10.67 -10.26
CA PHE A 89 -4.90 -9.56 -9.37
C PHE A 89 -5.96 -8.44 -9.44
N ILE A 90 -6.41 -8.06 -10.63
CA ILE A 90 -7.48 -7.06 -10.80
C ILE A 90 -8.76 -7.50 -10.07
N ARG A 91 -9.15 -8.77 -10.20
CA ARG A 91 -10.36 -9.29 -9.58
C ARG A 91 -10.24 -9.45 -8.07
N GLU A 92 -9.12 -9.97 -7.58
CA GLU A 92 -8.93 -10.37 -6.19
C GLU A 92 -8.48 -9.21 -5.29
N ALA A 93 -7.77 -8.23 -5.83
CA ALA A 93 -7.24 -7.10 -5.09
C ALA A 93 -7.82 -5.75 -5.53
N ILE A 94 -7.67 -5.39 -6.80
CA ILE A 94 -8.02 -4.04 -7.26
C ILE A 94 -9.53 -3.78 -7.16
N ALA A 95 -10.37 -4.72 -7.57
CA ALA A 95 -11.82 -4.52 -7.51
C ALA A 95 -12.33 -4.34 -6.06
N PRO A 96 -11.95 -5.17 -5.07
CA PRO A 96 -12.32 -4.93 -3.68
C PRO A 96 -11.79 -3.61 -3.11
N MET A 97 -10.54 -3.21 -3.45
CA MET A 97 -9.99 -1.92 -3.04
C MET A 97 -10.79 -0.76 -3.60
N ALA A 98 -11.14 -0.80 -4.90
CA ALA A 98 -11.93 0.25 -5.55
C ALA A 98 -13.32 0.41 -4.90
N VAL A 99 -13.98 -0.70 -4.57
CA VAL A 99 -15.27 -0.69 -3.85
C VAL A 99 -15.12 0.00 -2.49
N GLN A 100 -14.08 -0.34 -1.74
CA GLN A 100 -13.82 0.28 -0.44
C GLN A 100 -13.51 1.77 -0.56
N MET A 101 -12.67 2.17 -1.52
CA MET A 101 -12.38 3.58 -1.78
C MET A 101 -13.64 4.37 -2.12
N GLN A 102 -14.52 3.81 -2.95
CA GLN A 102 -15.81 4.44 -3.28
C GLN A 102 -16.70 4.57 -2.06
N ALA A 103 -16.77 3.54 -1.21
CA ALA A 103 -17.57 3.56 0.01
C ALA A 103 -17.06 4.62 1.01
N GLU A 104 -15.76 4.89 1.02
CA GLU A 104 -15.15 5.97 1.83
C GLU A 104 -15.26 7.36 1.17
N GLY A 105 -15.83 7.46 -0.04
CA GLY A 105 -16.02 8.70 -0.76
C GLY A 105 -14.75 9.25 -1.41
N ALA A 106 -13.76 8.40 -1.69
CA ALA A 106 -12.54 8.83 -2.36
C ALA A 106 -12.82 9.30 -3.79
N GLY A 107 -12.46 10.54 -4.11
CA GLY A 107 -12.57 11.13 -5.45
C GLY A 107 -11.29 11.02 -6.29
N ALA A 108 -10.16 10.70 -5.65
CA ALA A 108 -8.86 10.53 -6.30
C ALA A 108 -7.97 9.56 -5.52
N ALA A 109 -6.99 8.99 -6.17
CA ALA A 109 -5.97 8.16 -5.55
C ALA A 109 -4.58 8.58 -6.04
N LEU A 110 -3.63 8.68 -5.13
CA LEU A 110 -2.21 8.87 -5.42
C LEU A 110 -1.54 7.49 -5.46
N LEU A 111 -0.88 7.17 -6.57
CA LEU A 111 -0.09 5.96 -6.74
C LEU A 111 1.39 6.30 -6.59
N THR A 112 2.06 5.66 -5.66
CA THR A 112 3.50 5.80 -5.42
C THR A 112 4.20 4.49 -5.76
N PRO A 113 5.07 4.45 -6.77
CA PRO A 113 5.85 3.25 -7.06
C PRO A 113 7.00 3.10 -6.05
N ALA A 114 7.38 1.87 -5.75
CA ALA A 114 8.57 1.52 -5.00
C ALA A 114 9.61 0.84 -5.89
#